data_ba467aecf7e7b9e23635117526495faa
#
_entry.id   ba467aecf7e7b9e23635117526495faa
#
_cell.length_a   1.000
_cell.length_b   1.000
_cell.length_c   1.000
_cell.angle_alpha   90.00
_cell.angle_beta   90.00
_cell.angle_gamma   90.00
#
_symmetry.space_group_name_H-M   'P 1'
#
loop_
_entity.id
_entity.type
_entity.pdbx_description
1 polymer ?
#
loop_
_entity_poly.entity_id
_entity_poly.type
_entity_poly.pdbx_seq_one_letter_code
_entity_poly.pdbx_strand_id
1 'polypeptide(L)'
;MVVSISSAPSVEAKKPPPSPLELADQGNPQAMEALEKVAPAELSVEQALTLSRGRAAEKRLALTHLRSTIAKQGGTPDAESIKRLVQFAKDPDTAREVIGLFSTLPGPLGPDLLNEFASDKKTPPEFTKLAEQLLLNKEVRPKASPALSLFLDLRDATTCEARQSLLEKAADVGDKRILGLAVGFIKKTGCGDNGRKDCNPCLRDDNSKVLRTALSKAQSRKPPTY
;
A
#
# COMPACT_ATOMS: atom_id res chain seq x y z
N MET A 1 -11.16 -67.05 29.81
CA MET A 1 -12.26 -66.08 29.86
C MET A 1 -11.66 -64.69 29.58
N VAL A 2 -11.93 -64.16 28.39
CA VAL A 2 -11.46 -62.81 28.01
C VAL A 2 -12.66 -61.90 28.14
N VAL A 3 -12.58 -60.92 29.07
CA VAL A 3 -13.63 -59.93 29.28
C VAL A 3 -13.37 -58.78 28.30
N SER A 4 -14.19 -58.68 27.27
CA SER A 4 -14.22 -57.52 26.35
C SER A 4 -14.88 -56.35 27.05
N ILE A 5 -14.10 -55.30 27.30
CA ILE A 5 -14.61 -54.01 27.79
C ILE A 5 -15.09 -53.25 26.56
N SER A 6 -16.41 -53.14 26.41
CA SER A 6 -17.06 -52.32 25.38
C SER A 6 -16.94 -50.84 25.79
N SER A 7 -16.16 -50.06 25.03
CA SER A 7 -16.08 -48.61 25.18
C SER A 7 -17.36 -47.97 24.66
N ALA A 8 -18.13 -47.33 25.54
CA ALA A 8 -19.28 -46.52 25.15
C ALA A 8 -18.82 -45.29 24.30
N PRO A 9 -19.56 -44.90 23.25
CA PRO A 9 -19.24 -43.70 22.48
C PRO A 9 -19.42 -42.47 23.36
N SER A 10 -18.35 -41.65 23.48
CA SER A 10 -18.43 -40.36 24.11
C SER A 10 -19.34 -39.46 23.29
N VAL A 11 -20.46 -39.04 23.86
CA VAL A 11 -21.37 -38.05 23.32
C VAL A 11 -20.66 -36.72 23.38
N GLU A 12 -20.15 -36.25 22.24
CA GLU A 12 -19.65 -34.89 22.10
C GLU A 12 -20.76 -33.89 22.42
N ALA A 13 -20.65 -33.18 23.53
CA ALA A 13 -21.59 -32.16 23.93
C ALA A 13 -21.61 -31.07 22.88
N LYS A 14 -22.71 -30.91 22.13
CA LYS A 14 -22.91 -29.84 21.16
C LYS A 14 -22.68 -28.49 21.87
N LYS A 15 -21.68 -27.74 21.39
CA LYS A 15 -21.41 -26.38 21.86
C LYS A 15 -22.69 -25.54 21.76
N PRO A 16 -23.08 -24.78 22.79
CA PRO A 16 -24.26 -23.94 22.73
C PRO A 16 -24.13 -22.91 21.59
N PRO A 17 -25.25 -22.49 20.97
CA PRO A 17 -25.21 -21.50 19.90
C PRO A 17 -24.57 -20.19 20.41
N PRO A 18 -23.81 -19.47 19.54
CA PRO A 18 -23.12 -18.24 19.93
C PRO A 18 -24.15 -17.18 20.38
N SER A 19 -23.79 -16.40 21.39
CA SER A 19 -24.60 -15.28 21.88
C SER A 19 -24.67 -14.14 20.85
N PRO A 20 -25.65 -13.22 20.93
CA PRO A 20 -25.70 -12.05 20.04
C PRO A 20 -24.42 -11.20 20.09
N LEU A 21 -23.78 -11.08 21.25
CA LEU A 21 -22.49 -10.38 21.39
C LEU A 21 -21.35 -11.11 20.68
N GLU A 22 -21.27 -12.42 20.81
CA GLU A 22 -20.27 -13.24 20.08
C GLU A 22 -20.47 -13.18 18.56
N LEU A 23 -21.73 -13.14 18.10
CA LEU A 23 -22.03 -12.96 16.68
C LEU A 23 -21.61 -11.57 16.19
N ALA A 24 -21.88 -10.51 16.98
CA ALA A 24 -21.46 -9.15 16.65
C ALA A 24 -19.93 -9.03 16.62
N ASP A 25 -19.22 -9.65 17.55
CA ASP A 25 -17.73 -9.67 17.60
C ASP A 25 -17.12 -10.35 16.35
N GLN A 26 -17.85 -11.29 15.74
CA GLN A 26 -17.48 -11.95 14.49
C GLN A 26 -17.91 -11.17 13.24
N GLY A 27 -18.50 -9.99 13.38
CA GLY A 27 -18.96 -9.16 12.27
C GLY A 27 -20.28 -9.61 11.64
N ASN A 28 -21.14 -10.32 12.41
CA ASN A 28 -22.49 -10.68 11.92
C ASN A 28 -23.32 -9.40 11.74
N PRO A 29 -23.81 -9.09 10.52
CA PRO A 29 -24.46 -7.81 10.22
C PRO A 29 -25.73 -7.56 11.06
N GLN A 30 -26.53 -8.60 11.30
CA GLN A 30 -27.79 -8.47 12.05
C GLN A 30 -27.54 -8.19 13.54
N ALA A 31 -26.55 -8.87 14.12
CA ALA A 31 -26.15 -8.64 15.51
C ALA A 31 -25.51 -7.27 15.69
N MET A 32 -24.72 -6.80 14.71
CA MET A 32 -24.12 -5.46 14.70
C MET A 32 -25.19 -4.38 14.55
N GLU A 33 -26.13 -4.54 13.62
CA GLU A 33 -27.27 -3.62 13.43
C GLU A 33 -28.10 -3.46 14.71
N ALA A 34 -28.28 -4.56 15.45
CA ALA A 34 -28.98 -4.52 16.74
C ALA A 34 -28.23 -3.64 17.78
N LEU A 35 -26.90 -3.73 17.83
CA LEU A 35 -26.08 -2.88 18.71
C LEU A 35 -26.02 -1.42 18.24
N GLU A 36 -26.01 -1.18 16.94
CA GLU A 36 -25.98 0.17 16.36
C GLU A 36 -27.28 0.96 16.60
N LYS A 37 -28.41 0.28 16.83
CA LYS A 37 -29.67 0.91 17.19
C LYS A 37 -29.72 1.39 18.64
N VAL A 38 -28.81 0.93 19.49
CA VAL A 38 -28.67 1.42 20.87
C VAL A 38 -27.98 2.78 20.85
N ALA A 39 -28.53 3.76 21.57
CA ALA A 39 -27.91 5.08 21.65
C ALA A 39 -26.49 4.98 22.23
N PRO A 40 -25.49 5.71 21.69
CA PRO A 40 -24.09 5.58 22.12
C PRO A 40 -23.87 5.76 23.64
N ALA A 41 -24.69 6.58 24.28
CA ALA A 41 -24.64 6.80 25.73
C ALA A 41 -25.22 5.64 26.58
N GLU A 42 -25.96 4.73 25.94
CA GLU A 42 -26.62 3.58 26.59
C GLU A 42 -25.83 2.28 26.35
N LEU A 43 -24.84 2.29 25.43
CA LEU A 43 -23.96 1.17 25.21
C LEU A 43 -23.07 0.92 26.42
N SER A 44 -23.03 -0.32 26.92
CA SER A 44 -21.97 -0.71 27.85
C SER A 44 -20.61 -0.66 27.15
N VAL A 45 -19.52 -0.55 27.95
CA VAL A 45 -18.15 -0.59 27.41
C VAL A 45 -17.91 -1.88 26.61
N GLU A 46 -18.41 -3.01 27.08
CA GLU A 46 -18.31 -4.29 26.39
C GLU A 46 -19.04 -4.29 25.05
N GLN A 47 -20.27 -3.76 25.00
CA GLN A 47 -21.02 -3.64 23.75
C GLN A 47 -20.34 -2.70 22.75
N ALA A 48 -19.80 -1.57 23.21
CA ALA A 48 -19.07 -0.63 22.35
C ALA A 48 -17.78 -1.26 21.79
N LEU A 49 -17.02 -2.00 22.60
CA LEU A 49 -15.85 -2.74 22.17
C LEU A 49 -16.21 -3.86 21.18
N THR A 50 -17.28 -4.60 21.46
CA THR A 50 -17.77 -5.66 20.58
C THR A 50 -18.20 -5.10 19.22
N LEU A 51 -18.93 -3.98 19.18
CA LEU A 51 -19.31 -3.31 17.94
C LEU A 51 -18.09 -2.85 17.14
N SER A 52 -17.07 -2.30 17.81
CA SER A 52 -15.83 -1.87 17.17
C SER A 52 -15.08 -3.07 16.55
N ARG A 53 -14.94 -4.18 17.28
CA ARG A 53 -14.31 -5.40 16.76
C ARG A 53 -15.12 -6.04 15.64
N GLY A 54 -16.45 -6.05 15.75
CA GLY A 54 -17.34 -6.56 14.73
C GLY A 54 -17.23 -5.80 13.41
N ARG A 55 -17.14 -4.46 13.46
CA ARG A 55 -16.89 -3.63 12.25
C ARG A 55 -15.54 -3.95 11.60
N ALA A 56 -14.49 -4.14 12.39
CA ALA A 56 -13.19 -4.54 11.87
C ALA A 56 -13.25 -5.96 11.25
N ALA A 57 -13.98 -6.89 11.86
CA ALA A 57 -14.18 -8.24 11.33
C ALA A 57 -14.98 -8.23 10.02
N GLU A 58 -16.04 -7.43 9.92
CA GLU A 58 -16.81 -7.25 8.69
C GLU A 58 -15.94 -6.75 7.52
N LYS A 59 -15.12 -5.73 7.77
CA LYS A 59 -14.18 -5.20 6.78
C LYS A 59 -13.19 -6.28 6.30
N ARG A 60 -12.66 -7.09 7.22
CA ARG A 60 -11.75 -8.20 6.87
C ARG A 60 -12.44 -9.28 6.07
N LEU A 61 -13.69 -9.61 6.37
CA LEU A 61 -14.48 -10.53 5.56
C LEU A 61 -14.71 -10.00 4.15
N ALA A 62 -15.07 -8.72 4.01
CA ALA A 62 -15.23 -8.07 2.71
C ALA A 62 -13.91 -8.06 1.91
N LEU A 63 -12.77 -7.79 2.57
CA LEU A 63 -11.45 -7.86 1.95
C LEU A 63 -11.12 -9.30 1.50
N THR A 64 -11.43 -10.31 2.33
CA THR A 64 -11.23 -11.72 1.99
C THR A 64 -12.03 -12.10 0.75
N HIS A 65 -13.29 -11.67 0.67
CA HIS A 65 -14.13 -11.87 -0.50
C HIS A 65 -13.56 -11.21 -1.75
N LEU A 66 -13.09 -9.96 -1.64
CA LEU A 66 -12.44 -9.23 -2.74
C LEU A 66 -11.20 -9.96 -3.24
N ARG A 67 -10.34 -10.44 -2.33
CA ARG A 67 -9.15 -11.26 -2.68
C ARG A 67 -9.53 -12.54 -3.44
N SER A 68 -10.57 -13.24 -2.97
CA SER A 68 -11.08 -14.43 -3.64
C SER A 68 -11.59 -14.11 -5.06
N THR A 69 -12.26 -12.98 -5.23
CA THR A 69 -12.73 -12.50 -6.53
C THR A 69 -11.57 -12.23 -7.48
N ILE A 70 -10.56 -11.50 -7.02
CA ILE A 70 -9.33 -11.21 -7.80
C ILE A 70 -8.62 -12.52 -8.18
N ALA A 71 -8.51 -13.48 -7.26
CA ALA A 71 -7.89 -14.76 -7.55
C ALA A 71 -8.64 -15.54 -8.65
N LYS A 72 -9.97 -15.52 -8.64
CA LYS A 72 -10.82 -16.14 -9.69
C LYS A 72 -10.66 -15.44 -11.05
N GLN A 73 -10.30 -14.17 -11.08
CA GLN A 73 -9.98 -13.39 -12.28
C GLN A 73 -8.55 -13.61 -12.78
N GLY A 74 -7.83 -14.62 -12.28
CA GLY A 74 -6.44 -14.88 -12.67
C GLY A 74 -5.40 -14.02 -11.95
N GLY A 75 -5.77 -13.43 -10.81
CA GLY A 75 -4.87 -12.64 -9.95
C GLY A 75 -4.67 -11.19 -10.39
N THR A 76 -5.22 -10.79 -11.53
CA THR A 76 -5.16 -9.39 -12.00
C THR A 76 -6.47 -8.69 -11.65
N PRO A 77 -6.46 -7.70 -10.73
CA PRO A 77 -7.67 -6.99 -10.35
C PRO A 77 -8.15 -6.07 -11.49
N ASP A 78 -9.46 -5.99 -11.66
CA ASP A 78 -10.10 -5.00 -12.52
C ASP A 78 -10.13 -3.60 -11.85
N ALA A 79 -10.56 -2.58 -12.59
CA ALA A 79 -10.56 -1.20 -12.11
C ALA A 79 -11.41 -0.99 -10.84
N GLU A 80 -12.53 -1.69 -10.72
CA GLU A 80 -13.39 -1.60 -9.54
C GLU A 80 -12.74 -2.29 -8.33
N SER A 81 -12.12 -3.46 -8.53
CA SER A 81 -11.35 -4.15 -7.50
C SER A 81 -10.16 -3.31 -7.01
N ILE A 82 -9.45 -2.65 -7.92
CA ILE A 82 -8.35 -1.73 -7.56
C ILE A 82 -8.87 -0.59 -6.69
N LYS A 83 -9.96 0.06 -7.08
CA LYS A 83 -10.58 1.13 -6.32
C LYS A 83 -10.97 0.70 -4.91
N ARG A 84 -11.55 -0.50 -4.75
CA ARG A 84 -11.89 -1.07 -3.45
C ARG A 84 -10.64 -1.40 -2.63
N LEU A 85 -9.61 -1.97 -3.23
CA LEU A 85 -8.33 -2.21 -2.55
C LEU A 85 -7.73 -0.90 -2.03
N VAL A 86 -7.74 0.17 -2.83
CA VAL A 86 -7.26 1.50 -2.40
C VAL A 86 -8.09 2.05 -1.23
N GLN A 87 -9.41 1.82 -1.20
CA GLN A 87 -10.25 2.20 -0.06
C GLN A 87 -9.88 1.42 1.20
N PHE A 88 -9.73 0.09 1.11
CA PHE A 88 -9.29 -0.74 2.23
C PHE A 88 -7.87 -0.40 2.70
N ALA A 89 -6.98 0.02 1.81
CA ALA A 89 -5.63 0.45 2.19
C ALA A 89 -5.61 1.78 2.98
N LYS A 90 -6.67 2.58 2.90
CA LYS A 90 -6.84 3.82 3.69
C LYS A 90 -7.52 3.58 5.04
N ASP A 91 -8.07 2.40 5.25
CA ASP A 91 -8.75 2.04 6.49
C ASP A 91 -7.77 1.40 7.49
N PRO A 92 -7.63 1.92 8.71
CA PRO A 92 -6.65 1.42 9.70
C PRO A 92 -6.75 -0.08 9.99
N ASP A 93 -7.98 -0.63 9.96
CA ASP A 93 -8.24 -2.03 10.30
C ASP A 93 -7.74 -3.02 9.23
N THR A 94 -7.61 -2.56 7.98
CA THR A 94 -7.27 -3.38 6.81
C THR A 94 -6.01 -2.91 6.07
N ALA A 95 -5.54 -1.68 6.31
CA ALA A 95 -4.43 -1.05 5.61
C ALA A 95 -3.18 -1.92 5.53
N ARG A 96 -2.72 -2.45 6.65
CA ARG A 96 -1.51 -3.29 6.71
C ARG A 96 -1.61 -4.52 5.80
N GLU A 97 -2.76 -5.18 5.82
CA GLU A 97 -2.99 -6.39 5.01
C GLU A 97 -3.04 -6.05 3.52
N VAL A 98 -3.71 -4.96 3.15
CA VAL A 98 -3.86 -4.55 1.75
C VAL A 98 -2.55 -4.01 1.17
N ILE A 99 -1.78 -3.22 1.93
CA ILE A 99 -0.45 -2.77 1.52
C ILE A 99 0.47 -3.98 1.31
N GLY A 100 0.40 -5.00 2.18
CA GLY A 100 1.08 -6.28 1.97
C GLY A 100 0.63 -6.98 0.68
N LEU A 101 -0.67 -6.97 0.38
CA LEU A 101 -1.22 -7.56 -0.84
C LEU A 101 -0.71 -6.87 -2.11
N PHE A 102 -0.50 -5.53 -2.10
CA PHE A 102 0.05 -4.82 -3.25
C PHE A 102 1.39 -5.40 -3.71
N SER A 103 2.25 -5.86 -2.79
CA SER A 103 3.54 -6.47 -3.14
C SER A 103 3.41 -7.77 -3.95
N THR A 104 2.25 -8.43 -3.89
CA THR A 104 1.98 -9.69 -4.58
C THR A 104 1.26 -9.52 -5.93
N LEU A 105 0.75 -8.32 -6.22
CA LEU A 105 0.04 -8.06 -7.46
C LEU A 105 0.97 -8.22 -8.68
N PRO A 106 0.43 -8.72 -9.81
CA PRO A 106 1.23 -8.93 -11.01
C PRO A 106 1.61 -7.61 -11.70
N GLY A 107 2.75 -7.63 -12.40
CA GLY A 107 3.23 -6.50 -13.20
C GLY A 107 3.50 -5.24 -12.39
N PRO A 108 3.36 -4.05 -13.01
CA PRO A 108 3.73 -2.77 -12.40
C PRO A 108 2.71 -2.22 -11.41
N LEU A 109 1.49 -2.76 -11.39
CA LEU A 109 0.38 -2.25 -10.57
C LEU A 109 0.75 -2.20 -9.08
N GLY A 110 1.28 -3.30 -8.55
CA GLY A 110 1.64 -3.39 -7.13
C GLY A 110 2.68 -2.34 -6.70
N PRO A 111 3.86 -2.29 -7.35
CA PRO A 111 4.86 -1.27 -7.07
C PRO A 111 4.34 0.17 -7.23
N ASP A 112 3.54 0.46 -8.26
CA ASP A 112 2.99 1.80 -8.47
C ASP A 112 2.03 2.20 -7.34
N LEU A 113 1.15 1.29 -6.87
CA LEU A 113 0.29 1.51 -5.70
C LEU A 113 1.11 1.71 -4.41
N LEU A 114 2.12 0.88 -4.17
CA LEU A 114 3.01 1.05 -3.01
C LEU A 114 3.68 2.43 -3.01
N ASN A 115 4.16 2.89 -4.18
CA ASN A 115 4.76 4.22 -4.30
C ASN A 115 3.74 5.35 -4.08
N GLU A 116 2.50 5.20 -4.53
CA GLU A 116 1.43 6.15 -4.28
C GLU A 116 1.18 6.30 -2.77
N PHE A 117 1.03 5.18 -2.05
CA PHE A 117 0.86 5.18 -0.60
C PHE A 117 2.07 5.73 0.15
N ALA A 118 3.29 5.39 -0.26
CA ALA A 118 4.51 5.92 0.33
C ALA A 118 4.66 7.45 0.13
N SER A 119 4.07 7.99 -0.93
CA SER A 119 4.19 9.40 -1.30
C SER A 119 3.02 10.27 -0.79
N ASP A 120 1.91 9.67 -0.39
CA ASP A 120 0.73 10.39 0.11
C ASP A 120 0.96 10.87 1.55
N LYS A 121 1.00 12.20 1.73
CA LYS A 121 1.17 12.85 3.04
C LYS A 121 0.04 12.54 4.04
N LYS A 122 -1.10 12.01 3.58
CA LYS A 122 -2.23 11.61 4.42
C LYS A 122 -2.09 10.19 4.95
N THR A 123 -1.20 9.39 4.37
CA THR A 123 -0.91 8.04 4.83
C THR A 123 -0.21 8.09 6.19
N PRO A 124 -0.69 7.37 7.21
CA PRO A 124 -0.01 7.28 8.50
C PRO A 124 1.44 6.80 8.36
N PRO A 125 2.38 7.33 9.19
CA PRO A 125 3.82 7.05 9.04
C PRO A 125 4.19 5.57 9.08
N GLU A 126 3.48 4.75 9.84
CA GLU A 126 3.69 3.30 9.90
C GLU A 126 3.36 2.60 8.58
N PHE A 127 2.33 3.05 7.89
CA PHE A 127 1.94 2.50 6.58
C PHE A 127 2.82 3.03 5.45
N THR A 128 3.25 4.31 5.54
CA THR A 128 4.26 4.87 4.64
C THR A 128 5.54 4.04 4.69
N LYS A 129 6.08 3.78 5.90
CA LYS A 129 7.28 2.95 6.08
C LYS A 129 7.09 1.52 5.55
N LEU A 130 5.93 0.91 5.81
CA LEU A 130 5.63 -0.43 5.30
C LEU A 130 5.65 -0.44 3.76
N ALA A 131 4.99 0.51 3.12
CA ALA A 131 4.95 0.61 1.65
C ALA A 131 6.35 0.84 1.06
N GLU A 132 7.17 1.71 1.68
CA GLU A 132 8.57 1.93 1.28
C GLU A 132 9.41 0.65 1.41
N GLN A 133 9.30 -0.08 2.52
CA GLN A 133 10.03 -1.33 2.74
C GLN A 133 9.66 -2.39 1.69
N LEU A 134 8.36 -2.53 1.39
CA LEU A 134 7.90 -3.46 0.37
C LEU A 134 8.37 -3.05 -1.03
N LEU A 135 8.35 -1.75 -1.35
CA LEU A 135 8.82 -1.23 -2.63
C LEU A 135 10.32 -1.47 -2.85
N LEU A 136 11.12 -1.49 -1.78
CA LEU A 136 12.55 -1.80 -1.83
C LEU A 136 12.85 -3.31 -1.91
N ASN A 137 11.85 -4.17 -1.73
CA ASN A 137 12.04 -5.61 -1.81
C ASN A 137 12.52 -6.00 -3.22
N LYS A 138 13.56 -6.85 -3.28
CA LYS A 138 14.17 -7.34 -4.53
C LYS A 138 13.21 -8.12 -5.45
N GLU A 139 12.08 -8.59 -4.94
CA GLU A 139 11.04 -9.27 -5.72
C GLU A 139 9.95 -8.32 -6.23
N VAL A 140 9.83 -7.15 -5.62
CA VAL A 140 8.82 -6.14 -5.93
C VAL A 140 9.37 -5.06 -6.84
N ARG A 141 10.51 -4.45 -6.48
CA ARG A 141 11.15 -3.36 -7.23
C ARG A 141 11.34 -3.64 -8.74
N PRO A 142 11.78 -4.83 -9.18
CA PRO A 142 11.95 -5.12 -10.62
C PRO A 142 10.64 -5.15 -11.42
N LYS A 143 9.49 -5.27 -10.74
CA LYS A 143 8.16 -5.23 -11.38
C LYS A 143 7.64 -3.81 -11.60
N ALA A 144 8.31 -2.78 -11.06
CA ALA A 144 7.91 -1.38 -11.19
C ALA A 144 7.76 -0.96 -12.67
N SER A 145 6.84 -0.04 -12.93
CA SER A 145 6.73 0.58 -14.25
C SER A 145 8.07 1.25 -14.64
N PRO A 146 8.41 1.37 -15.93
CA PRO A 146 9.66 2.02 -16.34
C PRO A 146 9.84 3.41 -15.74
N ALA A 147 8.76 4.19 -15.64
CA ALA A 147 8.79 5.52 -15.05
C ALA A 147 9.01 5.48 -13.53
N LEU A 148 8.42 4.51 -12.81
CA LEU A 148 8.64 4.34 -11.38
C LEU A 148 10.05 3.82 -11.11
N SER A 149 10.53 2.84 -11.88
CA SER A 149 11.91 2.33 -11.75
C SER A 149 12.91 3.48 -11.89
N LEU A 150 12.76 4.28 -12.94
CA LEU A 150 13.61 5.45 -13.16
C LEU A 150 13.53 6.47 -12.02
N PHE A 151 12.34 6.76 -11.50
CA PHE A 151 12.17 7.65 -10.36
C PHE A 151 12.92 7.15 -9.12
N LEU A 152 12.81 5.85 -8.82
CA LEU A 152 13.50 5.22 -7.69
C LEU A 152 15.02 5.26 -7.88
N ASP A 153 15.50 4.96 -9.10
CA ASP A 153 16.93 5.00 -9.41
C ASP A 153 17.50 6.42 -9.33
N LEU A 154 16.75 7.45 -9.80
CA LEU A 154 17.13 8.85 -9.64
C LEU A 154 17.17 9.29 -8.18
N ARG A 155 16.23 8.86 -7.37
CA ARG A 155 16.17 9.15 -5.94
C ARG A 155 17.39 8.56 -5.20
N ASP A 156 17.75 7.33 -5.57
CA ASP A 156 18.80 6.56 -4.91
C ASP A 156 20.21 6.88 -5.49
N ALA A 157 20.29 7.59 -6.62
CA ALA A 157 21.57 7.96 -7.25
C ALA A 157 22.40 8.89 -6.37
N THR A 158 23.65 8.50 -6.09
CA THR A 158 24.56 9.23 -5.21
C THR A 158 25.52 10.12 -5.96
N THR A 159 25.86 9.79 -7.24
CA THR A 159 26.80 10.55 -8.04
C THR A 159 26.11 11.46 -9.06
N CYS A 160 26.78 12.52 -9.45
CA CYS A 160 26.25 13.47 -10.43
C CYS A 160 26.11 12.84 -11.81
N GLU A 161 27.07 12.04 -12.22
CA GLU A 161 27.11 11.35 -13.51
C GLU A 161 26.01 10.32 -13.64
N ALA A 162 25.73 9.55 -12.55
CA ALA A 162 24.61 8.63 -12.51
C ALA A 162 23.29 9.37 -12.67
N ARG A 163 23.11 10.52 -12.00
CA ARG A 163 21.90 11.36 -12.14
C ARG A 163 21.75 11.89 -13.57
N GLN A 164 22.85 12.33 -14.18
CA GLN A 164 22.83 12.82 -15.56
C GLN A 164 22.36 11.72 -16.54
N SER A 165 22.96 10.53 -16.47
CA SER A 165 22.57 9.40 -17.32
C SER A 165 21.11 8.98 -17.13
N LEU A 166 20.61 9.01 -15.88
CA LEU A 166 19.22 8.71 -15.59
C LEU A 166 18.27 9.82 -16.08
N LEU A 167 18.68 11.10 -16.03
CA LEU A 167 17.88 12.20 -16.58
C LEU A 167 17.79 12.16 -18.10
N GLU A 168 18.81 11.69 -18.80
CA GLU A 168 18.73 11.42 -20.24
C GLU A 168 17.63 10.41 -20.54
N LYS A 169 17.57 9.30 -19.81
CA LYS A 169 16.47 8.31 -19.91
C LYS A 169 15.12 8.87 -19.50
N ALA A 170 15.10 9.82 -18.56
CA ALA A 170 13.86 10.45 -18.10
C ALA A 170 13.14 11.25 -19.19
N ALA A 171 13.87 11.73 -20.20
CA ALA A 171 13.25 12.37 -21.35
C ALA A 171 12.30 11.42 -22.13
N ASP A 172 12.57 10.11 -22.09
CA ASP A 172 11.79 9.11 -22.83
C ASP A 172 10.69 8.47 -21.97
N VAL A 173 11.01 8.08 -20.74
CA VAL A 173 10.10 7.27 -19.89
C VAL A 173 9.68 7.94 -18.59
N GLY A 174 10.33 9.04 -18.18
CA GLY A 174 10.01 9.74 -16.93
C GLY A 174 8.62 10.36 -16.92
N ASP A 175 8.00 10.40 -15.75
CA ASP A 175 6.71 11.05 -15.51
C ASP A 175 6.80 12.12 -14.38
N LYS A 176 5.65 12.69 -14.00
CA LYS A 176 5.61 13.79 -13.01
C LYS A 176 6.26 13.46 -11.66
N ARG A 177 6.50 12.19 -11.33
CA ARG A 177 7.16 11.79 -10.07
C ARG A 177 8.55 12.40 -9.94
N ILE A 178 9.30 12.49 -11.04
CA ILE A 178 10.67 13.07 -11.00
C ILE A 178 10.70 14.57 -10.72
N LEU A 179 9.60 15.30 -10.90
CA LEU A 179 9.55 16.75 -10.67
C LEU A 179 9.81 17.08 -9.19
N GLY A 180 9.41 16.20 -8.26
CA GLY A 180 9.72 16.37 -6.83
C GLY A 180 11.22 16.33 -6.52
N LEU A 181 12.00 15.52 -7.26
CA LEU A 181 13.45 15.43 -7.12
C LEU A 181 14.17 16.63 -7.75
N ALA A 182 13.55 17.24 -8.76
CA ALA A 182 14.14 18.34 -9.53
C ALA A 182 14.54 19.54 -8.68
N VAL A 183 13.78 19.84 -7.62
CA VAL A 183 14.10 20.94 -6.69
C VAL A 183 15.51 20.76 -6.10
N GLY A 184 15.89 19.52 -5.76
CA GLY A 184 17.24 19.21 -5.29
C GLY A 184 18.30 19.32 -6.39
N PHE A 185 17.94 18.97 -7.62
CA PHE A 185 18.87 19.01 -8.77
C PHE A 185 19.12 20.42 -9.31
N ILE A 186 18.15 21.32 -9.16
CA ILE A 186 18.25 22.72 -9.59
C ILE A 186 19.14 23.55 -8.64
N LYS A 187 19.19 23.19 -7.36
CA LYS A 187 19.98 23.92 -6.37
C LYS A 187 21.45 23.91 -6.73
N LYS A 188 22.08 25.09 -6.69
CA LYS A 188 23.53 25.29 -6.93
C LYS A 188 24.37 25.30 -5.65
N THR A 189 23.78 24.97 -4.53
CA THR A 189 24.40 24.93 -3.21
C THR A 189 23.85 23.74 -2.42
N GLY A 190 24.50 23.38 -1.33
CA GLY A 190 24.06 22.30 -0.42
C GLY A 190 25.14 21.25 -0.17
N CYS A 191 26.24 21.25 -0.93
CA CYS A 191 27.34 20.30 -0.77
C CYS A 191 28.64 20.98 -0.34
N GLY A 192 29.64 20.16 0.02
CA GLY A 192 30.94 20.61 0.59
C GLY A 192 30.80 21.04 2.05
N ASP A 193 31.93 21.25 2.70
CA ASP A 193 32.07 21.50 4.15
C ASP A 193 31.22 22.68 4.66
N ASN A 194 30.97 23.68 3.81
CA ASN A 194 30.18 24.86 4.14
C ASN A 194 28.83 24.92 3.45
N GLY A 195 28.36 23.82 2.81
CA GLY A 195 27.11 23.77 2.07
C GLY A 195 27.03 24.75 0.87
N ARG A 196 28.16 25.30 0.40
CA ARG A 196 28.20 26.30 -0.67
C ARG A 196 28.48 25.72 -2.05
N LYS A 197 28.94 24.46 -2.12
CA LYS A 197 29.24 23.79 -3.40
C LYS A 197 27.96 23.27 -4.04
N ASP A 198 27.94 23.27 -5.37
CA ASP A 198 26.87 22.61 -6.14
C ASP A 198 26.95 21.09 -5.94
N CYS A 199 25.84 20.47 -5.62
CA CYS A 199 25.74 19.02 -5.48
C CYS A 199 25.66 18.30 -6.85
N ASN A 200 25.35 19.03 -7.89
CA ASN A 200 25.11 18.48 -9.22
C ASN A 200 25.77 19.32 -10.32
N PRO A 201 27.11 19.55 -10.27
CA PRO A 201 27.77 20.42 -11.23
C PRO A 201 27.67 19.90 -12.67
N CYS A 202 27.70 18.58 -12.88
CA CYS A 202 27.54 17.94 -14.19
C CYS A 202 26.19 18.27 -14.86
N LEU A 203 25.17 18.62 -14.10
CA LEU A 203 23.86 18.99 -14.64
C LEU A 203 23.81 20.44 -15.11
N ARG A 204 24.92 21.20 -15.05
CA ARG A 204 25.04 22.59 -15.54
C ARG A 204 25.56 22.69 -16.95
N ASP A 205 26.12 21.61 -17.46
CA ASP A 205 26.66 21.55 -18.81
C ASP A 205 25.56 21.86 -19.83
N ASP A 206 25.95 22.49 -20.93
CA ASP A 206 25.07 22.92 -22.02
C ASP A 206 23.79 23.64 -21.50
N ASN A 207 23.98 24.60 -20.57
CA ASN A 207 22.87 25.34 -19.95
C ASN A 207 21.83 24.47 -19.26
N SER A 208 22.24 23.37 -18.65
CA SER A 208 21.34 22.37 -18.01
C SER A 208 20.33 21.75 -18.99
N LYS A 209 20.69 21.56 -20.24
CA LYS A 209 19.82 21.06 -21.29
C LYS A 209 19.22 19.71 -20.94
N VAL A 210 20.03 18.75 -20.45
CA VAL A 210 19.57 17.42 -20.04
C VAL A 210 18.48 17.52 -18.99
N LEU A 211 18.72 18.28 -17.91
CA LEU A 211 17.77 18.48 -16.84
C LEU A 211 16.47 19.13 -17.35
N ARG A 212 16.57 20.23 -18.11
CA ARG A 212 15.39 20.93 -18.65
C ARG A 212 14.57 20.05 -19.58
N THR A 213 15.22 19.29 -20.44
CA THR A 213 14.54 18.37 -21.37
C THR A 213 13.80 17.28 -20.61
N ALA A 214 14.46 16.63 -19.64
CA ALA A 214 13.86 15.61 -18.79
C ALA A 214 12.61 16.14 -18.07
N LEU A 215 12.71 17.31 -17.43
CA LEU A 215 11.60 17.90 -16.68
C LEU A 215 10.43 18.32 -17.58
N SER A 216 10.72 18.95 -18.72
CA SER A 216 9.68 19.33 -19.67
C SER A 216 8.89 18.13 -20.21
N LYS A 217 9.60 17.06 -20.56
CA LYS A 217 8.96 15.82 -21.03
C LYS A 217 8.18 15.11 -19.92
N ALA A 218 8.73 15.03 -18.71
CA ALA A 218 8.08 14.41 -17.57
C ALA A 218 6.82 15.16 -17.12
N GLN A 219 6.79 16.49 -17.24
CA GLN A 219 5.64 17.30 -16.88
C GLN A 219 4.38 16.98 -17.71
N SER A 220 4.57 16.54 -18.94
CA SER A 220 3.44 16.17 -19.84
C SER A 220 2.89 14.76 -19.55
N ARG A 221 3.63 13.91 -18.83
CA ARG A 221 3.26 12.52 -18.56
C ARG A 221 2.76 12.37 -17.12
N LYS A 222 1.53 11.91 -16.98
CA LYS A 222 0.95 11.61 -15.66
C LYS A 222 1.37 10.20 -15.24
N PRO A 223 1.67 9.96 -13.94
CA PRO A 223 1.75 8.60 -13.44
C PRO A 223 0.38 7.90 -13.63
N PRO A 224 0.35 6.56 -13.63
CA PRO A 224 -0.90 5.82 -13.63
C PRO A 224 -1.79 6.27 -12.46
N THR A 225 -3.09 6.39 -12.70
CA THR A 225 -4.11 6.65 -11.66
C THR A 225 -4.96 5.40 -11.50
N TYR A 226 -5.21 5.00 -10.27
CA TYR A 226 -5.91 3.78 -9.90
C TYR A 226 -7.17 4.05 -9.10
#